data_d8623f9fe78ea560e2c3c80187b1ae91
#
_entry.id   d8623f9fe78ea560e2c3c80187b1ae91
#
_cell.length_a   1.000
_cell.length_b   1.000
_cell.length_c   1.000
_cell.angle_alpha   90.00
_cell.angle_beta   90.00
_cell.angle_gamma   90.00
#
_symmetry.space_group_name_H-M   'P 1'
#
loop_
_entity.id
_entity.type
_entity.pdbx_description
1 polymer ?
#
loop_
_entity_poly.entity_id
_entity_poly.type
_entity_poly.pdbx_seq_one_letter_code
_entity_poly.pdbx_strand_id
1 'polypeptide(L)'
;MSIKAIVFDKDGTLMKFEDFWIPVAEQFLNKLKIADYFDEVFTFDGIHPTKPNPYYVETMCRKYDLAPSEIIMVGDTLIDMDFAKNSNVAAVGVAEKYNDKKYLKQYAKYVLSNVSKIADFLKKWSDY
;
A
#
# COMPACT_ATOMS: atom_id res chain seq x y z
N MET A 1 -8.54 4.73 17.30
CA MET A 1 -7.74 5.55 16.35
C MET A 1 -8.36 5.43 14.96
N SER A 2 -8.47 6.54 14.29
CA SER A 2 -9.00 6.55 12.93
C SER A 2 -7.88 6.49 11.90
N ILE A 3 -8.10 5.71 10.83
CA ILE A 3 -7.23 5.72 9.67
C ILE A 3 -7.61 6.90 8.79
N LYS A 4 -6.64 7.69 8.41
CA LYS A 4 -6.83 8.88 7.57
C LYS A 4 -6.22 8.74 6.18
N ALA A 5 -5.30 7.79 6.01
CA ALA A 5 -4.64 7.57 4.73
C ALA A 5 -4.35 6.09 4.50
N ILE A 6 -4.40 5.69 3.25
CA ILE A 6 -4.05 4.35 2.81
C ILE A 6 -2.99 4.47 1.72
N VAL A 7 -1.92 3.71 1.88
CA VAL A 7 -0.89 3.56 0.84
C VAL A 7 -1.10 2.21 0.17
N PHE A 8 -1.40 2.22 -1.12
CA PHE A 8 -1.57 1.00 -1.90
C PHE A 8 -0.33 0.70 -2.71
N ASP A 9 0.12 -0.54 -2.64
CA ASP A 9 1.00 -1.08 -3.66
C ASP A 9 0.18 -1.28 -4.95
N LYS A 10 0.77 -0.93 -6.11
CA LYS A 10 0.06 -1.02 -7.38
C LYS A 10 0.11 -2.43 -7.96
N ASP A 11 1.32 -2.96 -8.13
CA ASP A 11 1.51 -4.24 -8.78
C ASP A 11 1.17 -5.39 -7.83
N GLY A 12 0.38 -6.34 -8.29
CA GLY A 12 -0.08 -7.47 -7.50
C GLY A 12 -1.20 -7.15 -6.51
N THR A 13 -1.43 -5.88 -6.17
CA THR A 13 -2.50 -5.44 -5.27
C THR A 13 -3.64 -4.77 -6.02
N LEU A 14 -3.37 -3.65 -6.68
CA LEU A 14 -4.36 -2.93 -7.49
C LEU A 14 -4.44 -3.46 -8.91
N MET A 15 -3.34 -3.94 -9.45
CA MET A 15 -3.24 -4.48 -10.79
C MET A 15 -2.40 -5.75 -10.79
N LYS A 16 -2.82 -6.75 -11.57
CA LYS A 16 -2.15 -8.04 -11.70
C LYS A 16 -1.06 -8.04 -12.78
N PHE A 17 -0.34 -6.93 -12.94
CA PHE A 17 0.73 -6.82 -13.94
C PHE A 17 2.08 -6.72 -13.24
N GLU A 18 2.99 -7.63 -13.57
CA GLU A 18 4.28 -7.73 -12.91
C GLU A 18 5.37 -6.83 -13.53
N ASP A 19 5.17 -6.34 -14.76
CA ASP A 19 6.23 -5.71 -15.54
C ASP A 19 5.91 -4.30 -16.06
N PHE A 20 5.60 -3.36 -15.17
CA PHE A 20 5.51 -1.96 -15.60
C PHE A 20 6.73 -1.16 -15.17
N TRP A 21 7.37 -0.54 -16.16
CA TRP A 21 8.32 0.53 -15.91
C TRP A 21 7.57 1.74 -15.34
N ILE A 22 8.22 2.40 -14.45
CA ILE A 22 7.65 3.45 -13.66
C ILE A 22 7.10 4.62 -14.49
N PRO A 23 7.74 5.12 -15.56
CA PRO A 23 7.13 6.13 -16.42
C PRO A 23 5.86 5.64 -17.13
N VAL A 24 5.79 4.33 -17.42
CA VAL A 24 4.64 3.70 -18.07
C VAL A 24 3.50 3.49 -17.07
N ALA A 25 3.84 3.25 -15.80
CA ALA A 25 2.85 2.99 -14.76
C ALA A 25 1.91 4.17 -14.54
N GLU A 26 2.42 5.39 -14.44
CA GLU A 26 1.61 6.59 -14.26
C GLU A 26 0.71 6.83 -15.47
N GLN A 27 1.25 6.70 -16.68
CA GLN A 27 0.46 6.80 -17.90
C GLN A 27 -0.61 5.72 -17.98
N PHE A 28 -0.30 4.52 -17.50
CA PHE A 28 -1.25 3.41 -17.48
C PHE A 28 -2.41 3.68 -16.52
N LEU A 29 -2.13 4.20 -15.34
CA LEU A 29 -3.17 4.60 -14.39
C LEU A 29 -4.08 5.68 -14.98
N ASN A 30 -3.52 6.65 -15.68
CA ASN A 30 -4.27 7.68 -16.38
C ASN A 30 -5.13 7.09 -17.51
N LYS A 31 -4.58 6.15 -18.26
CA LYS A 31 -5.30 5.46 -19.35
C LYS A 31 -6.49 4.65 -18.85
N LEU A 32 -6.36 4.01 -17.68
CA LEU A 32 -7.46 3.29 -17.03
C LEU A 32 -8.44 4.21 -16.31
N LYS A 33 -8.14 5.50 -16.23
CA LYS A 33 -8.96 6.51 -15.53
C LYS A 33 -9.14 6.21 -14.04
N ILE A 34 -8.17 5.55 -13.42
CA ILE A 34 -8.19 5.29 -11.99
C ILE A 34 -7.27 6.23 -11.20
N ALA A 35 -6.39 6.97 -11.87
CA ALA A 35 -5.48 7.92 -11.21
C ALA A 35 -6.25 8.99 -10.42
N ASP A 36 -7.43 9.39 -10.88
CA ASP A 36 -8.27 10.41 -10.24
C ASP A 36 -8.82 9.96 -8.88
N TYR A 37 -8.79 8.66 -8.59
CA TYR A 37 -9.21 8.11 -7.30
C TYR A 37 -8.10 8.15 -6.25
N PHE A 38 -6.89 8.58 -6.64
CA PHE A 38 -5.76 8.68 -5.74
C PHE A 38 -5.36 10.13 -5.57
N ASP A 39 -5.08 10.52 -4.33
CA ASP A 39 -4.60 11.86 -4.02
C ASP A 39 -3.18 12.06 -4.52
N GLU A 40 -2.39 11.00 -4.56
CA GLU A 40 -1.00 11.07 -4.98
C GLU A 40 -0.51 9.72 -5.50
N VAL A 41 0.36 9.73 -6.49
CA VAL A 41 1.02 8.55 -7.04
C VAL A 41 2.53 8.73 -6.91
N PHE A 42 3.17 7.85 -6.14
CA PHE A 42 4.63 7.85 -5.99
C PHE A 42 5.25 6.86 -6.96
N THR A 43 6.13 7.35 -7.81
CA THR A 43 6.87 6.53 -8.76
C THR A 43 8.37 6.69 -8.53
N PHE A 44 9.14 5.68 -8.94
CA PHE A 44 10.59 5.75 -8.86
C PHE A 44 11.13 6.78 -9.86
N ASP A 45 11.80 7.79 -9.33
CA ASP A 45 12.35 8.89 -10.15
C ASP A 45 13.87 8.79 -10.38
N GLY A 46 14.50 7.73 -9.89
CA GLY A 46 15.93 7.55 -9.97
C GLY A 46 16.75 8.38 -8.99
N ILE A 47 16.08 9.18 -8.16
CA ILE A 47 16.73 10.11 -7.21
C ILE A 47 16.41 9.73 -5.77
N HIS A 48 15.13 9.53 -5.45
CA HIS A 48 14.68 9.25 -4.10
C HIS A 48 14.66 7.75 -3.79
N PRO A 49 14.88 7.35 -2.53
CA PRO A 49 14.84 5.94 -2.15
C PRO A 49 13.43 5.35 -2.33
N THR A 50 13.40 4.08 -2.74
CA THR A 50 12.16 3.32 -2.93
C THR A 50 11.93 2.34 -1.78
N LYS A 51 10.77 1.66 -1.78
CA LYS A 51 10.50 0.59 -0.83
C LYS A 51 11.67 -0.42 -0.79
N PRO A 52 12.05 -0.91 0.36
CA PRO A 52 11.42 -0.75 1.69
C PRO A 52 11.86 0.48 2.50
N ASN A 53 12.53 1.45 1.88
CA ASN A 53 12.92 2.68 2.55
C ASN A 53 11.67 3.52 2.87
N PRO A 54 11.54 4.10 4.08
CA PRO A 54 10.32 4.80 4.50
C PRO A 54 10.13 6.20 3.88
N TYR A 55 10.97 6.60 2.96
CA TYR A 55 10.99 7.97 2.41
C TYR A 55 9.62 8.49 1.99
N TYR A 56 8.85 7.70 1.23
CA TYR A 56 7.57 8.18 0.70
C TYR A 56 6.50 8.30 1.78
N VAL A 57 6.49 7.43 2.78
CA VAL A 57 5.57 7.56 3.92
C VAL A 57 5.94 8.76 4.77
N GLU A 58 7.22 8.96 5.03
CA GLU A 58 7.68 10.13 5.78
C GLU A 58 7.33 11.43 5.06
N THR A 59 7.44 11.44 3.73
CA THR A 59 7.04 12.57 2.89
C THR A 59 5.54 12.85 2.99
N MET A 60 4.72 11.81 2.94
CA MET A 60 3.27 11.92 3.15
C MET A 60 2.93 12.50 4.52
N CYS A 61 3.57 11.99 5.56
CA CYS A 61 3.34 12.47 6.92
C CYS A 61 3.60 13.98 7.04
N ARG A 62 4.66 14.46 6.44
CA ARG A 62 4.97 15.90 6.44
C ARG A 62 3.99 16.71 5.59
N LYS A 63 3.67 16.23 4.39
CA LYS A 63 2.83 16.95 3.43
C LYS A 63 1.39 17.09 3.91
N TYR A 64 0.84 16.05 4.52
CA TYR A 64 -0.58 15.98 4.91
C TYR A 64 -0.80 16.07 6.42
N ASP A 65 0.24 16.35 7.18
CA ASP A 65 0.20 16.44 8.65
C ASP A 65 -0.44 15.17 9.27
N LEU A 66 0.13 14.03 8.90
CA LEU A 66 -0.34 12.72 9.39
C LEU A 66 0.68 12.10 10.32
N ALA A 67 0.17 11.40 11.34
CA ALA A 67 0.98 10.51 12.14
C ALA A 67 1.03 9.11 11.49
N PRO A 68 2.12 8.35 11.62
CA PRO A 68 2.19 7.00 11.08
C PRO A 68 1.05 6.07 11.56
N SER A 69 0.56 6.28 12.79
CA SER A 69 -0.57 5.52 13.34
C SER A 69 -1.90 5.76 12.61
N GLU A 70 -1.98 6.79 11.78
CA GLU A 70 -3.16 7.14 10.99
C GLU A 70 -3.12 6.58 9.57
N ILE A 71 -2.07 5.82 9.25
CA ILE A 71 -1.80 5.30 7.92
C ILE A 71 -1.77 3.77 7.96
N ILE A 72 -2.31 3.14 6.92
CA ILE A 72 -2.08 1.71 6.66
C ILE A 72 -1.42 1.53 5.30
N MET A 73 -0.56 0.53 5.20
CA MET A 73 0.05 0.08 3.95
C MET A 73 -0.64 -1.20 3.49
N VAL A 74 -1.13 -1.21 2.28
CA VAL A 74 -1.80 -2.36 1.67
C VAL A 74 -0.93 -2.89 0.53
N GLY A 75 -0.49 -4.14 0.66
CA GLY A 75 0.40 -4.74 -0.33
C GLY A 75 0.41 -6.25 -0.29
N ASP A 76 1.05 -6.87 -1.28
CA ASP A 76 1.05 -8.32 -1.47
C ASP A 76 2.42 -8.97 -1.28
N THR A 77 3.48 -8.18 -1.10
CA THR A 77 4.85 -8.68 -1.02
C THR A 77 5.50 -8.43 0.32
N LEU A 78 6.59 -9.15 0.58
CA LEU A 78 7.41 -8.94 1.78
C LEU A 78 8.05 -7.55 1.79
N ILE A 79 8.38 -7.01 0.63
CA ILE A 79 8.92 -5.65 0.51
C ILE A 79 7.90 -4.63 1.02
N ASP A 80 6.61 -4.82 0.72
CA ASP A 80 5.55 -3.97 1.24
C ASP A 80 5.43 -4.07 2.76
N MET A 81 5.59 -5.27 3.31
CA MET A 81 5.57 -5.49 4.76
C MET A 81 6.76 -4.83 5.45
N ASP A 82 7.94 -4.93 4.87
CA ASP A 82 9.15 -4.27 5.36
C ASP A 82 9.03 -2.75 5.26
N PHE A 83 8.45 -2.26 4.19
CA PHE A 83 8.16 -0.85 3.99
C PHE A 83 7.23 -0.31 5.09
N ALA A 84 6.17 -1.03 5.39
CA ALA A 84 5.26 -0.66 6.48
C ALA A 84 5.97 -0.65 7.83
N LYS A 85 6.75 -1.67 8.12
CA LYS A 85 7.51 -1.76 9.37
C LYS A 85 8.50 -0.61 9.51
N ASN A 86 9.29 -0.35 8.47
CA ASN A 86 10.28 0.73 8.47
C ASN A 86 9.63 2.11 8.57
N SER A 87 8.40 2.24 8.12
CA SER A 87 7.62 3.49 8.17
C SER A 87 6.78 3.63 9.44
N ASN A 88 6.79 2.63 10.31
CA ASN A 88 5.97 2.58 11.53
C ASN A 88 4.45 2.64 11.26
N VAL A 89 4.02 2.11 10.14
CA VAL A 89 2.60 2.02 9.78
C VAL A 89 2.12 0.57 9.84
N ALA A 90 0.83 0.38 10.06
CA ALA A 90 0.27 -0.96 10.08
C ALA A 90 0.21 -1.54 8.66
N ALA A 91 0.57 -2.82 8.52
CA ALA A 91 0.53 -3.52 7.26
C ALA A 91 -0.74 -4.35 7.13
N VAL A 92 -1.39 -4.24 5.97
CA VAL A 92 -2.50 -5.10 5.57
C VAL A 92 -2.04 -5.84 4.31
N GLY A 93 -1.92 -7.14 4.42
CA GLY A 93 -1.54 -7.99 3.29
C GLY A 93 -2.74 -8.31 2.41
N VAL A 94 -2.50 -8.44 1.11
CA VAL A 94 -3.50 -8.94 0.16
C VAL A 94 -2.96 -10.22 -0.45
N ALA A 95 -3.68 -11.32 -0.26
CA ALA A 95 -3.24 -12.62 -0.73
C ALA A 95 -4.41 -13.37 -1.39
N GLU A 96 -4.39 -13.45 -2.70
CA GLU A 96 -5.39 -14.19 -3.45
C GLU A 96 -5.17 -15.72 -3.39
N LYS A 97 -3.93 -16.15 -3.15
CA LYS A 97 -3.56 -17.56 -3.02
C LYS A 97 -3.39 -17.96 -1.56
N TYR A 98 -3.81 -19.16 -1.23
CA TYR A 98 -3.76 -19.67 0.16
C TYR A 98 -2.34 -19.61 0.76
N ASN A 99 -1.34 -20.03 -0.01
CA ASN A 99 0.04 -20.06 0.49
C ASN A 99 0.58 -18.67 0.78
N ASP A 100 0.20 -17.68 -0.04
CA ASP A 100 0.58 -16.29 0.17
C ASP A 100 -0.07 -15.74 1.44
N LYS A 101 -1.32 -16.10 1.71
CA LYS A 101 -2.02 -15.68 2.93
C LYS A 101 -1.29 -16.18 4.18
N LYS A 102 -0.91 -17.45 4.22
CA LYS A 102 -0.18 -18.05 5.35
C LYS A 102 1.17 -17.35 5.56
N TYR A 103 1.86 -17.05 4.48
CA TYR A 103 3.14 -16.38 4.50
C TYR A 103 3.01 -14.93 5.01
N LEU A 104 2.09 -14.17 4.44
CA LEU A 104 1.90 -12.76 4.80
C LEU A 104 1.41 -12.58 6.24
N LYS A 105 0.67 -13.52 6.80
CA LYS A 105 0.20 -13.46 8.19
C LYS A 105 1.32 -13.34 9.21
N GLN A 106 2.53 -13.74 8.84
CA GLN A 106 3.69 -13.63 9.73
C GLN A 106 4.19 -12.19 9.86
N TYR A 107 3.87 -11.33 8.90
CA TYR A 107 4.41 -9.98 8.79
C TYR A 107 3.34 -8.89 8.80
N ALA A 108 2.16 -9.18 8.29
CA ALA A 108 1.06 -8.23 8.24
C ALA A 108 0.19 -8.33 9.49
N LYS A 109 -0.36 -7.19 9.90
CA LYS A 109 -1.33 -7.15 10.99
C LYS A 109 -2.62 -7.88 10.60
N TYR A 110 -3.05 -7.74 9.36
CA TYR A 110 -4.22 -8.41 8.79
C TYR A 110 -3.92 -8.83 7.36
N VAL A 111 -4.56 -9.90 6.90
CA VAL A 111 -4.44 -10.36 5.51
C VAL A 111 -5.83 -10.53 4.92
N LEU A 112 -6.06 -9.84 3.81
CA LEU A 112 -7.29 -9.91 3.03
C LEU A 112 -7.09 -10.84 1.83
N SER A 113 -8.16 -11.53 1.42
CA SER A 113 -8.12 -12.40 0.25
C SER A 113 -8.16 -11.63 -1.08
N ASN A 114 -8.61 -10.38 -1.05
CA ASN A 114 -8.69 -9.52 -2.21
C ASN A 114 -8.76 -8.05 -1.76
N VAL A 115 -8.18 -7.14 -2.56
CA VAL A 115 -8.18 -5.71 -2.24
C VAL A 115 -9.60 -5.12 -2.18
N SER A 116 -10.56 -5.69 -2.88
CA SER A 116 -11.96 -5.24 -2.86
C SER A 116 -12.60 -5.33 -1.47
N LYS A 117 -12.00 -6.10 -0.55
CA LYS A 117 -12.49 -6.25 0.82
C LYS A 117 -12.00 -5.15 1.75
N ILE A 118 -11.18 -4.23 1.26
CA ILE A 118 -10.60 -3.18 2.10
C ILE A 118 -11.67 -2.25 2.71
N ALA A 119 -12.71 -1.93 1.97
CA ALA A 119 -13.76 -1.04 2.45
C ALA A 119 -14.48 -1.63 3.66
N ASP A 120 -14.86 -2.89 3.61
CA ASP A 120 -15.49 -3.58 4.74
C ASP A 120 -14.53 -3.74 5.91
N PHE A 121 -13.27 -4.01 5.62
CA PHE A 121 -12.22 -4.08 6.64
C PHE A 121 -12.08 -2.75 7.39
N LEU A 122 -12.06 -1.63 6.69
CA LEU A 122 -11.90 -0.30 7.29
C LEU A 122 -13.09 0.06 8.20
N LYS A 123 -14.29 -0.37 7.87
CA LYS A 123 -15.47 -0.16 8.72
C LYS A 123 -15.32 -0.83 10.08
N LYS A 124 -14.57 -1.91 10.14
CA LYS A 124 -14.32 -2.69 11.38
C LYS A 124 -13.02 -2.29 12.07
N TRP A 125 -12.23 -1.40 11.48
CA TRP A 125 -10.92 -1.03 12.00
C TRP A 125 -10.98 -0.47 13.41
N SER A 126 -11.98 0.38 13.69
CA SER A 126 -12.15 1.00 15.01
C SER A 126 -12.50 -0.01 16.09
N ASP A 127 -12.92 -1.24 15.75
CA ASP A 127 -13.28 -2.30 16.68
C ASP A 127 -12.08 -3.15 17.10
N TYR A 128 -10.90 -2.86 16.56
CA TYR A 128 -9.66 -3.57 16.88
C TYR A 128 -8.78 -2.74 17.86
#